data_c710cb0c6010a64b7926f053416980b2
#
_entry.id   c710cb0c6010a64b7926f053416980b2
#
_cell.length_a   1.000
_cell.length_b   1.000
_cell.length_c   1.000
_cell.angle_alpha   90.00
_cell.angle_beta   90.00
_cell.angle_gamma   90.00
#
_symmetry.space_group_name_H-M   'P 1'
#
loop_
_entity.id
_entity.type
_entity.pdbx_description
1 polymer ?
#
loop_
_entity_poly.entity_id
_entity_poly.type
_entity_poly.pdbx_seq_one_letter_code
_entity_poly.pdbx_strand_id
1 'polypeptide(L)'
;MVDSSSERTVGPSPDPRASLARHRLERLGREGRQQPNPGRPDPRSARRWLRYLGPIVRLAFRPALENAENAPPEGGYLLVANHSGLGNPDIACLIVSFLDRPGVRFPAAMVHPVSFNSWPSGGWMARLGAIPSTYDAALGALSQGVPVLVFPGGDIDATRPIWRARRVDFGGRQGFLKIARSAKVPIVPMGIRGSHYAAPILFRSKILSTLLVFPRLSGVRRFPVTLLGVLGAVGFIALGPSIGWPLASILAMLWIVLPLAQIPWIPWTVRMRLGEPIRYEDLFPDEGEKTLQRAYDRVIGAVEDLVNVRERSNESAA
;
A
#
# COMPACT_ATOMS: atom_id res chain seq x y z
N MET A 1 -23.09 44.14 -43.51
CA MET A 1 -23.62 43.80 -42.18
C MET A 1 -23.74 42.30 -42.11
N VAL A 2 -22.76 41.62 -41.54
CA VAL A 2 -22.78 40.18 -41.29
C VAL A 2 -22.56 40.01 -39.80
N ASP A 3 -23.62 39.57 -39.13
CA ASP A 3 -23.64 39.31 -37.71
C ASP A 3 -22.99 37.91 -37.44
N SER A 4 -21.87 37.92 -36.76
CA SER A 4 -21.20 36.69 -36.34
C SER A 4 -21.54 36.39 -34.86
N SER A 5 -22.63 35.68 -34.63
CA SER A 5 -22.98 35.10 -33.33
C SER A 5 -21.99 34.01 -33.02
N SER A 6 -21.07 34.27 -32.07
CA SER A 6 -20.16 33.28 -31.48
C SER A 6 -20.95 32.35 -30.58
N GLU A 7 -21.18 31.13 -30.99
CA GLU A 7 -21.62 30.04 -30.15
C GLU A 7 -20.54 29.71 -29.08
N ARG A 8 -20.80 30.07 -27.85
CA ARG A 8 -20.03 29.57 -26.70
C ARG A 8 -20.42 28.14 -26.47
N THR A 9 -19.55 27.21 -26.82
CA THR A 9 -19.65 25.80 -26.39
C THR A 9 -19.52 25.71 -24.86
N VAL A 10 -20.64 25.53 -24.19
CA VAL A 10 -20.67 25.20 -22.76
C VAL A 10 -20.13 23.80 -22.60
N GLY A 11 -18.92 23.66 -22.08
CA GLY A 11 -18.34 22.36 -21.72
C GLY A 11 -19.23 21.64 -20.68
N PRO A 12 -19.16 20.30 -20.60
CA PRO A 12 -19.99 19.52 -19.67
C PRO A 12 -19.75 19.98 -18.23
N SER A 13 -20.84 20.24 -17.51
CA SER A 13 -20.79 20.65 -16.10
C SER A 13 -20.08 19.58 -15.27
N PRO A 14 -19.15 19.94 -14.36
CA PRO A 14 -18.42 18.97 -13.55
C PRO A 14 -19.41 18.18 -12.68
N ASP A 15 -19.27 16.87 -12.67
CA ASP A 15 -20.06 15.94 -11.86
C ASP A 15 -20.06 16.39 -10.38
N PRO A 16 -21.21 16.70 -9.78
CA PRO A 16 -21.31 17.15 -8.39
C PRO A 16 -20.69 16.16 -7.39
N ARG A 17 -20.68 14.86 -7.70
CA ARG A 17 -20.06 13.82 -6.86
C ARG A 17 -18.53 13.88 -6.93
N ALA A 18 -17.97 14.23 -8.10
CA ALA A 18 -16.53 14.41 -8.26
C ALA A 18 -16.05 15.68 -7.54
N SER A 19 -16.88 16.75 -7.51
CA SER A 19 -16.55 17.98 -6.80
C SER A 19 -16.58 17.80 -5.28
N LEU A 20 -17.58 17.09 -4.74
CA LEU A 20 -17.67 16.75 -3.31
C LEU A 20 -16.49 15.86 -2.87
N ALA A 21 -16.10 14.89 -3.69
CA ALA A 21 -14.95 14.05 -3.40
C ALA A 21 -13.63 14.86 -3.38
N ARG A 22 -13.43 15.79 -4.32
CA ARG A 22 -12.28 16.70 -4.33
C ARG A 22 -12.26 17.59 -3.09
N HIS A 23 -13.36 18.26 -2.76
CA HIS A 23 -13.45 19.11 -1.56
C HIS A 23 -13.15 18.35 -0.28
N ARG A 24 -13.61 17.10 -0.16
CA ARG A 24 -13.33 16.24 0.98
C ARG A 24 -11.85 15.84 1.06
N LEU A 25 -11.23 15.53 -0.08
CA LEU A 25 -9.80 15.20 -0.17
C LEU A 25 -8.92 16.43 0.14
N GLU A 26 -9.27 17.60 -0.36
CA GLU A 26 -8.59 18.86 -0.07
C GLU A 26 -8.69 19.26 1.40
N ARG A 27 -9.84 19.03 2.04
CA ARG A 27 -10.02 19.25 3.48
C ARG A 27 -9.13 18.34 4.30
N LEU A 28 -9.10 17.04 3.99
CA LEU A 28 -8.23 16.06 4.66
C LEU A 28 -6.75 16.38 4.47
N GLY A 29 -6.37 16.86 3.28
CA GLY A 29 -5.00 17.31 3.01
C GLY A 29 -4.63 18.58 3.81
N ARG A 30 -5.56 19.50 4.01
CA ARG A 30 -5.36 20.68 4.87
C ARG A 30 -5.24 20.32 6.35
N GLU A 31 -6.07 19.40 6.84
CA GLU A 31 -5.98 18.86 8.20
C GLU A 31 -4.63 18.16 8.42
N GLY A 32 -4.11 17.44 7.43
CA GLY A 32 -2.77 16.82 7.46
C GLY A 32 -1.62 17.85 7.54
N ARG A 33 -1.75 19.00 6.88
CA ARG A 33 -0.75 20.08 6.94
C ARG A 33 -0.72 20.82 8.29
N GLN A 34 -1.84 20.82 9.01
CA GLN A 34 -1.98 21.47 10.32
C GLN A 34 -1.55 20.58 11.49
N GLN A 35 -1.20 19.30 11.23
CA GLN A 35 -0.71 18.42 12.29
C GLN A 35 0.68 18.89 12.76
N PRO A 36 0.90 19.07 14.06
CA PRO A 36 2.18 19.54 14.60
C PRO A 36 3.34 18.57 14.34
N ASN A 37 3.05 17.34 13.91
CA ASN A 37 4.06 16.32 13.62
C ASN A 37 3.62 15.39 12.47
N PRO A 38 3.46 15.91 11.24
CA PRO A 38 2.88 15.14 10.14
C PRO A 38 3.76 13.94 9.77
N GLY A 39 3.21 12.76 9.93
CA GLY A 39 3.86 11.52 9.50
C GLY A 39 4.95 10.97 10.42
N ARG A 40 5.20 11.57 11.58
CA ARG A 40 6.09 10.99 12.58
C ARG A 40 5.30 10.16 13.59
N PRO A 41 5.75 8.93 13.92
CA PRO A 41 5.05 8.12 14.90
C PRO A 41 5.12 8.73 16.31
N ASP A 42 4.02 8.67 17.05
CA ASP A 42 4.01 8.98 18.47
C ASP A 42 4.86 7.95 19.22
N PRO A 43 5.89 8.38 20.00
CA PRO A 43 6.82 7.45 20.63
C PRO A 43 6.17 6.47 21.62
N ARG A 44 5.07 6.86 22.27
CA ARG A 44 4.33 5.98 23.19
C ARG A 44 3.57 4.90 22.43
N SER A 45 2.91 5.28 21.34
CA SER A 45 2.15 4.36 20.48
C SER A 45 3.09 3.38 19.75
N ALA A 46 4.23 3.87 19.23
CA ALA A 46 5.26 3.05 18.62
C ALA A 46 5.81 2.00 19.61
N ARG A 47 6.19 2.42 20.84
CA ARG A 47 6.65 1.48 21.89
C ARG A 47 5.60 0.46 22.29
N ARG A 48 4.32 0.86 22.41
CA ARG A 48 3.23 -0.09 22.71
C ARG A 48 3.08 -1.10 21.58
N TRP A 49 3.08 -0.64 20.34
CA TRP A 49 2.98 -1.50 19.18
C TRP A 49 4.11 -2.52 19.12
N LEU A 50 5.36 -2.07 19.27
CA LEU A 50 6.53 -2.96 19.30
C LEU A 50 6.49 -3.96 20.45
N ARG A 51 6.02 -3.52 21.64
CA ARG A 51 5.94 -4.38 22.82
C ARG A 51 4.93 -5.52 22.66
N TYR A 52 3.73 -5.24 22.14
CA TYR A 52 2.64 -6.20 22.11
C TYR A 52 2.53 -6.97 20.79
N LEU A 53 2.68 -6.28 19.67
CA LEU A 53 2.55 -6.89 18.33
C LEU A 53 3.90 -7.27 17.73
N GLY A 54 4.97 -6.58 18.06
CA GLY A 54 6.31 -6.84 17.56
C GLY A 54 6.76 -8.29 17.71
N PRO A 55 6.64 -8.94 18.89
CA PRO A 55 7.01 -10.35 19.06
C PRO A 55 6.25 -11.29 18.15
N ILE A 56 4.94 -11.06 17.98
CA ILE A 56 4.07 -11.86 17.11
C ILE A 56 4.52 -11.72 15.66
N VAL A 57 4.77 -10.49 15.20
CA VAL A 57 5.23 -10.21 13.84
C VAL A 57 6.60 -10.82 13.57
N ARG A 58 7.54 -10.73 14.52
CA ARG A 58 8.87 -11.34 14.38
C ARG A 58 8.82 -12.85 14.33
N LEU A 59 7.96 -13.48 15.13
CA LEU A 59 7.79 -14.92 15.13
C LEU A 59 7.13 -15.41 13.83
N ALA A 60 6.04 -14.76 13.42
CA ALA A 60 5.27 -15.18 12.25
C ALA A 60 5.95 -14.85 10.92
N PHE A 61 6.58 -13.67 10.81
CA PHE A 61 7.03 -13.15 9.51
C PHE A 61 8.53 -12.91 9.41
N ARG A 62 9.27 -13.04 10.51
CA ARG A 62 10.75 -12.86 10.52
C ARG A 62 11.20 -11.72 9.61
N PRO A 63 10.72 -10.47 9.87
CA PRO A 63 10.97 -9.34 8.99
C PRO A 63 12.45 -9.05 8.87
N ALA A 64 12.93 -8.85 7.63
CA ALA A 64 14.31 -8.47 7.34
C ALA A 64 14.31 -7.20 6.48
N LEU A 65 15.03 -6.17 6.95
CA LEU A 65 15.29 -4.95 6.21
C LEU A 65 16.73 -5.00 5.70
N GLU A 66 16.89 -5.09 4.39
CA GLU A 66 18.16 -5.21 3.70
C GLU A 66 18.51 -3.87 3.03
N ASN A 67 19.80 -3.53 2.97
CA ASN A 67 20.35 -2.31 2.37
C ASN A 67 19.74 -1.03 2.98
N ALA A 68 19.56 -1.03 4.30
CA ALA A 68 18.95 0.09 5.01
C ALA A 68 19.78 1.38 4.91
N GLU A 69 21.07 1.27 4.64
CA GLU A 69 22.03 2.35 4.35
C GLU A 69 21.66 3.17 3.11
N ASN A 70 20.88 2.60 2.19
CA ASN A 70 20.36 3.31 1.03
C ASN A 70 19.27 4.34 1.37
N ALA A 71 18.74 4.30 2.60
CA ALA A 71 17.82 5.34 3.05
C ALA A 71 18.58 6.64 3.33
N PRO A 72 18.30 7.76 2.63
CA PRO A 72 18.98 9.02 2.88
C PRO A 72 18.88 9.43 4.36
N PRO A 73 20.00 9.77 5.03
CA PRO A 73 19.97 10.09 6.46
C PRO A 73 19.24 11.40 6.76
N GLU A 74 19.17 12.31 5.79
CA GLU A 74 18.58 13.64 5.92
C GLU A 74 17.67 13.96 4.74
N GLY A 75 16.86 15.02 4.88
CA GLY A 75 15.94 15.49 3.83
C GLY A 75 14.72 14.56 3.62
N GLY A 76 13.73 15.02 2.87
CA GLY A 76 12.59 14.21 2.45
C GLY A 76 12.99 13.30 1.27
N TYR A 77 12.43 12.11 1.22
CA TYR A 77 12.48 11.23 0.06
C TYR A 77 11.18 10.44 -0.07
N LEU A 78 10.88 10.00 -1.29
CA LEU A 78 9.72 9.18 -1.53
C LEU A 78 10.15 7.70 -1.59
N LEU A 79 9.71 6.90 -0.62
CA LEU A 79 9.90 5.46 -0.60
C LEU A 79 8.78 4.80 -1.40
N VAL A 80 9.12 4.16 -2.52
CA VAL A 80 8.16 3.55 -3.44
C VAL A 80 8.29 2.04 -3.38
N ALA A 81 7.21 1.36 -2.99
CA ALA A 81 7.23 -0.08 -2.79
C ALA A 81 6.06 -0.79 -3.50
N ASN A 82 6.26 -2.09 -3.77
CA ASN A 82 5.17 -3.00 -4.07
C ASN A 82 4.39 -3.33 -2.79
N HIS A 83 3.09 -3.64 -2.95
CA HIS A 83 2.21 -3.99 -1.84
C HIS A 83 1.75 -5.44 -1.95
N SER A 84 1.57 -6.12 -0.83
CA SER A 84 1.20 -7.51 -0.85
C SER A 84 0.26 -7.91 0.29
N GLY A 85 -0.83 -8.57 -0.11
CA GLY A 85 -1.74 -9.24 0.79
C GLY A 85 -2.75 -8.35 1.51
N LEU A 86 -3.94 -8.88 1.69
CA LEU A 86 -4.89 -8.41 2.69
C LEU A 86 -4.42 -8.89 4.07
N GLY A 87 -4.71 -8.10 5.10
CA GLY A 87 -4.15 -8.32 6.44
C GLY A 87 -2.79 -7.66 6.63
N ASN A 88 -2.22 -7.08 5.56
CA ASN A 88 -1.05 -6.20 5.55
C ASN A 88 0.17 -6.74 6.34
N PRO A 89 0.62 -7.98 6.08
CA PRO A 89 1.81 -8.50 6.77
C PRO A 89 3.05 -7.67 6.44
N ASP A 90 3.12 -7.08 5.24
CA ASP A 90 4.17 -6.15 4.83
C ASP A 90 4.19 -4.86 5.67
N ILE A 91 3.02 -4.26 5.95
CA ILE A 91 2.94 -3.07 6.81
C ILE A 91 3.39 -3.39 8.24
N ALA A 92 2.95 -4.51 8.80
CA ALA A 92 3.37 -4.94 10.12
C ALA A 92 4.89 -5.19 10.20
N CYS A 93 5.45 -5.86 9.19
CA CYS A 93 6.89 -6.08 9.06
C CYS A 93 7.66 -4.76 8.89
N LEU A 94 7.15 -3.84 8.09
CA LEU A 94 7.75 -2.54 7.88
C LEU A 94 7.81 -1.74 9.19
N ILE A 95 6.70 -1.69 9.95
CA ILE A 95 6.67 -1.00 11.25
C ILE A 95 7.74 -1.57 12.19
N VAL A 96 7.83 -2.89 12.34
CA VAL A 96 8.86 -3.54 13.17
C VAL A 96 10.25 -3.16 12.68
N SER A 97 10.52 -3.35 11.40
CA SER A 97 11.86 -3.22 10.84
C SER A 97 12.41 -1.81 10.91
N PHE A 98 11.57 -0.81 10.63
CA PHE A 98 12.01 0.59 10.68
C PHE A 98 12.08 1.14 12.10
N LEU A 99 11.17 0.72 13.00
CA LEU A 99 11.22 1.18 14.39
C LEU A 99 12.32 0.51 15.22
N ASP A 100 12.70 -0.71 14.85
CA ASP A 100 13.79 -1.44 15.54
C ASP A 100 15.20 -1.06 15.06
N ARG A 101 15.32 -0.35 13.94
CA ARG A 101 16.61 -0.05 13.33
C ARG A 101 17.09 1.36 13.66
N PRO A 102 18.09 1.52 14.54
CA PRO A 102 18.68 2.82 14.82
C PRO A 102 19.27 3.46 13.54
N GLY A 103 19.11 4.76 13.39
CA GLY A 103 19.65 5.52 12.25
C GLY A 103 18.79 5.48 10.98
N VAL A 104 17.80 4.61 10.88
CA VAL A 104 16.86 4.60 9.75
C VAL A 104 15.60 5.36 10.13
N ARG A 105 15.24 6.36 9.32
CA ARG A 105 14.07 7.19 9.58
C ARG A 105 12.79 6.48 9.19
N PHE A 106 11.81 6.50 10.10
CA PHE A 106 10.50 5.90 9.86
C PHE A 106 9.72 6.71 8.81
N PRO A 107 9.25 6.09 7.71
CA PRO A 107 8.51 6.80 6.68
C PRO A 107 7.04 6.97 7.05
N ALA A 108 6.48 8.14 6.74
CA ALA A 108 5.04 8.40 6.80
C ALA A 108 4.32 7.59 5.71
N ALA A 109 3.56 6.58 6.10
CA ALA A 109 2.83 5.75 5.13
C ALA A 109 1.57 6.46 4.64
N MET A 110 1.41 6.55 3.32
CA MET A 110 0.19 7.07 2.70
C MET A 110 -0.92 6.03 2.77
N VAL A 111 -2.03 6.36 3.44
CA VAL A 111 -3.18 5.47 3.65
C VAL A 111 -4.44 6.07 3.01
N HIS A 112 -5.29 5.21 2.45
CA HIS A 112 -6.53 5.65 1.83
C HIS A 112 -7.41 6.44 2.82
N PRO A 113 -7.96 7.61 2.44
CA PRO A 113 -8.70 8.48 3.35
C PRO A 113 -9.85 7.80 4.08
N VAL A 114 -10.53 6.83 3.44
CA VAL A 114 -11.62 6.05 4.08
C VAL A 114 -11.08 5.26 5.29
N SER A 115 -9.94 4.59 5.15
CA SER A 115 -9.31 3.85 6.25
C SER A 115 -8.84 4.77 7.36
N PHE A 116 -8.37 5.97 7.01
CA PHE A 116 -7.92 6.98 7.97
C PHE A 116 -9.08 7.53 8.83
N ASN A 117 -10.29 7.61 8.28
CA ASN A 117 -11.48 8.09 8.96
C ASN A 117 -12.32 6.97 9.62
N SER A 118 -11.90 5.71 9.50
CA SER A 118 -12.61 4.58 10.08
C SER A 118 -12.26 4.38 11.56
N TRP A 119 -13.27 4.30 12.42
CA TRP A 119 -13.07 3.91 13.84
C TRP A 119 -12.96 2.38 13.95
N PRO A 120 -12.04 1.85 14.79
CA PRO A 120 -11.01 2.50 15.61
C PRO A 120 -9.66 2.72 14.88
N SER A 121 -9.53 2.29 13.63
CA SER A 121 -8.25 2.19 12.93
C SER A 121 -7.60 3.54 12.58
N GLY A 122 -8.39 4.55 12.25
CA GLY A 122 -7.87 5.84 11.77
C GLY A 122 -7.00 6.56 12.81
N GLY A 123 -7.48 6.66 14.04
CA GLY A 123 -6.71 7.29 15.12
C GLY A 123 -5.44 6.51 15.50
N TRP A 124 -5.46 5.20 15.37
CA TRP A 124 -4.32 4.34 15.60
C TRP A 124 -3.26 4.49 14.49
N MET A 125 -3.68 4.48 13.23
CA MET A 125 -2.78 4.68 12.09
C MET A 125 -2.09 6.05 12.13
N ALA A 126 -2.84 7.12 12.45
CA ALA A 126 -2.28 8.46 12.60
C ALA A 126 -1.18 8.51 13.67
N ARG A 127 -1.41 7.86 14.83
CA ARG A 127 -0.41 7.78 15.91
C ARG A 127 0.83 6.97 15.52
N LEU A 128 0.74 6.08 14.56
CA LEU A 128 1.87 5.36 13.99
C LEU A 128 2.53 6.08 12.81
N GLY A 129 2.17 7.33 12.55
CA GLY A 129 2.80 8.15 11.52
C GLY A 129 2.21 7.99 10.12
N ALA A 130 1.02 7.36 9.98
CA ALA A 130 0.33 7.36 8.70
C ALA A 130 -0.21 8.75 8.35
N ILE A 131 -0.25 9.05 7.06
CA ILE A 131 -0.82 10.27 6.50
C ILE A 131 -1.90 9.94 5.45
N PRO A 132 -2.88 10.83 5.23
CA PRO A 132 -3.85 10.62 4.17
C PRO A 132 -3.18 10.54 2.79
N SER A 133 -3.65 9.67 1.92
CA SER A 133 -3.15 9.52 0.55
C SER A 133 -3.63 10.68 -0.33
N THR A 134 -3.13 11.89 -0.05
CA THR A 134 -3.37 13.13 -0.77
C THR A 134 -2.05 13.81 -1.12
N TYR A 135 -2.05 14.62 -2.20
CA TYR A 135 -0.86 15.38 -2.59
C TYR A 135 -0.38 16.32 -1.47
N ASP A 136 -1.32 17.05 -0.86
CA ASP A 136 -1.02 18.04 0.18
C ASP A 136 -0.38 17.42 1.41
N ALA A 137 -0.89 16.25 1.86
CA ALA A 137 -0.32 15.55 3.02
C ALA A 137 1.10 15.05 2.71
N ALA A 138 1.32 14.49 1.51
CA ALA A 138 2.64 14.01 1.10
C ALA A 138 3.65 15.17 0.97
N LEU A 139 3.28 16.26 0.28
CA LEU A 139 4.13 17.44 0.12
C LEU A 139 4.43 18.10 1.47
N GLY A 140 3.44 18.17 2.37
CA GLY A 140 3.60 18.71 3.72
C GLY A 140 4.58 17.90 4.58
N ALA A 141 4.57 16.57 4.49
CA ALA A 141 5.53 15.70 5.17
C ALA A 141 6.94 15.83 4.58
N LEU A 142 7.05 15.77 3.24
CA LEU A 142 8.33 15.88 2.54
C LEU A 142 9.03 17.22 2.78
N SER A 143 8.28 18.33 2.81
CA SER A 143 8.83 19.68 3.08
C SER A 143 9.40 19.81 4.50
N GLN A 144 8.95 18.98 5.44
CA GLN A 144 9.48 18.91 6.82
C GLN A 144 10.59 17.85 6.96
N GLY A 145 11.12 17.35 5.85
CA GLY A 145 12.16 16.33 5.83
C GLY A 145 11.69 14.94 6.22
N VAL A 146 10.37 14.69 6.34
CA VAL A 146 9.82 13.36 6.67
C VAL A 146 9.77 12.50 5.40
N PRO A 147 10.37 11.29 5.40
CA PRO A 147 10.23 10.36 4.29
C PRO A 147 8.76 9.93 4.13
N VAL A 148 8.31 9.74 2.89
CA VAL A 148 6.94 9.32 2.62
C VAL A 148 6.93 7.98 1.89
N LEU A 149 6.24 7.00 2.45
CA LEU A 149 6.02 5.69 1.83
C LEU A 149 4.75 5.68 1.00
N VAL A 150 4.86 5.22 -0.23
CA VAL A 150 3.73 5.03 -1.12
C VAL A 150 3.75 3.64 -1.76
N PHE A 151 2.54 3.07 -1.88
CA PHE A 151 2.27 1.85 -2.62
C PHE A 151 1.44 2.19 -3.87
N PRO A 152 2.06 2.51 -5.03
CA PRO A 152 1.32 3.01 -6.20
C PRO A 152 0.29 2.01 -6.71
N GLY A 153 0.58 0.72 -6.65
CA GLY A 153 -0.32 -0.34 -7.05
C GLY A 153 -1.59 -0.46 -6.19
N GLY A 154 -1.50 -0.11 -4.90
CA GLY A 154 -2.60 -0.19 -3.95
C GLY A 154 -3.32 -1.54 -4.01
N ASP A 155 -4.65 -1.54 -4.20
CA ASP A 155 -5.49 -2.73 -4.29
C ASP A 155 -5.13 -3.69 -5.44
N ILE A 156 -4.61 -3.17 -6.56
CA ILE A 156 -4.21 -3.97 -7.72
C ILE A 156 -3.04 -4.86 -7.35
N ASP A 157 -2.07 -4.27 -6.67
CA ASP A 157 -0.84 -4.93 -6.26
C ASP A 157 -1.09 -5.84 -5.05
N ALA A 158 -1.80 -5.33 -4.04
CA ALA A 158 -2.12 -6.05 -2.81
C ALA A 158 -2.96 -7.32 -3.02
N THR A 159 -3.85 -7.32 -4.02
CA THR A 159 -4.74 -8.46 -4.29
C THR A 159 -4.26 -9.38 -5.41
N ARG A 160 -2.96 -9.35 -5.76
CA ARG A 160 -2.41 -10.23 -6.80
C ARG A 160 -2.52 -11.70 -6.39
N PRO A 161 -2.87 -12.60 -7.33
CA PRO A 161 -2.79 -14.04 -7.11
C PRO A 161 -1.35 -14.50 -6.82
N ILE A 162 -1.22 -15.55 -6.02
CA ILE A 162 0.07 -16.09 -5.56
C ILE A 162 1.06 -16.41 -6.69
N TRP A 163 0.59 -16.89 -7.84
CA TRP A 163 1.44 -17.18 -9.01
C TRP A 163 2.02 -15.92 -9.67
N ARG A 164 1.53 -14.73 -9.32
CA ARG A 164 2.08 -13.44 -9.73
C ARG A 164 2.82 -12.72 -8.60
N ALA A 165 3.12 -13.39 -7.49
CA ALA A 165 3.75 -12.79 -6.31
C ALA A 165 5.06 -12.07 -6.59
N ARG A 166 5.78 -12.46 -7.65
CA ARG A 166 7.06 -11.87 -8.05
C ARG A 166 6.94 -10.71 -9.05
N ARG A 167 5.74 -10.40 -9.54
CA ARG A 167 5.51 -9.27 -10.45
C ARG A 167 5.09 -8.04 -9.66
N VAL A 168 5.49 -6.87 -10.13
CA VAL A 168 5.06 -5.59 -9.59
C VAL A 168 4.03 -4.98 -10.54
N ASP A 169 2.93 -4.48 -10.01
CA ASP A 169 1.85 -3.91 -10.83
C ASP A 169 1.33 -2.62 -10.19
N PHE A 170 1.82 -1.50 -10.66
CA PHE A 170 1.36 -0.18 -10.21
C PHE A 170 0.09 0.30 -10.93
N GLY A 171 -0.46 -0.50 -11.86
CA GLY A 171 -1.69 -0.19 -12.57
C GLY A 171 -1.64 1.09 -13.41
N GLY A 172 -0.46 1.46 -13.89
CA GLY A 172 -0.24 2.70 -14.65
C GLY A 172 -0.37 3.99 -13.82
N ARG A 173 -0.40 3.90 -12.49
CA ARG A 173 -0.60 5.06 -11.62
C ARG A 173 0.70 5.85 -11.45
N GLN A 174 0.73 7.07 -11.99
CA GLN A 174 1.90 7.96 -11.97
C GLN A 174 1.82 9.05 -10.87
N GLY A 175 0.86 8.97 -9.97
CA GLY A 175 0.66 9.97 -8.91
C GLY A 175 1.89 10.20 -8.04
N PHE A 176 2.62 9.14 -7.71
CA PHE A 176 3.84 9.21 -6.90
C PHE A 176 4.97 9.99 -7.60
N LEU A 177 5.09 9.89 -8.93
CA LEU A 177 6.06 10.67 -9.71
C LEU A 177 5.72 12.17 -9.68
N LYS A 178 4.44 12.51 -9.73
CA LYS A 178 4.00 13.91 -9.60
C LYS A 178 4.34 14.47 -8.22
N ILE A 179 4.20 13.67 -7.14
CA ILE A 179 4.63 14.05 -5.79
C ILE A 179 6.14 14.29 -5.76
N ALA A 180 6.96 13.33 -6.22
CA ALA A 180 8.40 13.45 -6.25
C ALA A 180 8.87 14.66 -7.06
N ARG A 181 8.25 14.92 -8.23
CA ARG A 181 8.54 16.06 -9.08
C ARG A 181 8.20 17.38 -8.39
N SER A 182 7.03 17.49 -7.77
CA SER A 182 6.60 18.72 -7.09
C SER A 182 7.44 19.02 -5.83
N ALA A 183 7.84 17.98 -5.09
CA ALA A 183 8.67 18.13 -3.91
C ALA A 183 10.18 18.24 -4.20
N LYS A 184 10.60 17.96 -5.43
CA LYS A 184 12.02 17.88 -5.86
C LYS A 184 12.85 16.96 -4.98
N VAL A 185 12.31 15.77 -4.68
CA VAL A 185 12.95 14.77 -3.81
C VAL A 185 13.35 13.52 -4.60
N PRO A 186 14.38 12.78 -4.16
CA PRO A 186 14.73 11.49 -4.74
C PRO A 186 13.68 10.44 -4.44
N ILE A 187 13.63 9.39 -5.28
CA ILE A 187 12.84 8.18 -5.05
C ILE A 187 13.76 7.06 -4.59
N VAL A 188 13.43 6.44 -3.47
CA VAL A 188 14.07 5.21 -2.99
C VAL A 188 13.14 4.05 -3.34
N PRO A 189 13.51 3.16 -4.29
CA PRO A 189 12.70 1.98 -4.57
C PRO A 189 12.86 0.95 -3.44
N MET A 190 11.77 0.27 -3.08
CA MET A 190 11.80 -0.81 -2.10
C MET A 190 11.05 -2.04 -2.62
N GLY A 191 11.72 -3.17 -2.68
CA GLY A 191 11.13 -4.46 -3.03
C GLY A 191 10.70 -5.22 -1.79
N ILE A 192 9.41 -5.58 -1.68
CA ILE A 192 8.88 -6.42 -0.60
C ILE A 192 8.57 -7.81 -1.15
N ARG A 193 9.16 -8.84 -0.54
CA ARG A 193 8.99 -10.24 -0.91
C ARG A 193 8.59 -11.08 0.30
N GLY A 194 7.73 -12.07 0.08
CA GLY A 194 7.35 -13.04 1.10
C GLY A 194 5.94 -12.88 1.63
N SER A 195 5.42 -11.66 1.76
CA SER A 195 4.11 -11.38 2.33
C SER A 195 2.94 -12.01 1.56
N HIS A 196 3.03 -12.18 0.24
CA HIS A 196 2.03 -12.90 -0.55
C HIS A 196 1.90 -14.38 -0.17
N TYR A 197 2.98 -14.98 0.36
CA TYR A 197 2.98 -16.38 0.79
C TYR A 197 2.38 -16.57 2.18
N ALA A 198 2.32 -15.50 2.99
CA ALA A 198 1.71 -15.55 4.32
C ALA A 198 0.17 -15.63 4.27
N ALA A 199 -0.44 -15.06 3.24
CA ALA A 199 -1.88 -15.10 2.96
C ALA A 199 -2.12 -15.32 1.46
N PRO A 200 -1.95 -16.57 0.93
CA PRO A 200 -2.03 -16.83 -0.49
C PRO A 200 -3.39 -16.48 -1.07
N ILE A 201 -3.41 -15.57 -2.05
CA ILE A 201 -4.60 -15.23 -2.81
C ILE A 201 -4.63 -16.12 -4.05
N LEU A 202 -5.70 -16.90 -4.23
CA LEU A 202 -5.87 -17.79 -5.36
C LEU A 202 -6.42 -17.04 -6.57
N PHE A 203 -7.44 -16.23 -6.38
CA PHE A 203 -8.01 -15.39 -7.44
C PHE A 203 -8.68 -14.15 -6.85
N ARG A 204 -9.05 -13.24 -7.74
CA ARG A 204 -9.75 -12.00 -7.37
C ARG A 204 -11.00 -11.82 -8.24
N SER A 205 -12.12 -11.41 -7.61
CA SER A 205 -13.41 -11.24 -8.25
C SER A 205 -13.92 -9.81 -8.15
N LYS A 206 -14.23 -9.19 -9.29
CA LYS A 206 -14.93 -7.91 -9.34
C LYS A 206 -16.41 -8.08 -8.97
N ILE A 207 -17.01 -9.20 -9.36
CA ILE A 207 -18.42 -9.52 -9.10
C ILE A 207 -18.63 -9.63 -7.60
N LEU A 208 -17.79 -10.41 -6.92
CA LEU A 208 -17.87 -10.58 -5.47
C LEU A 208 -17.68 -9.25 -4.72
N SER A 209 -16.72 -8.43 -5.15
CA SER A 209 -16.54 -7.09 -4.58
C SER A 209 -17.75 -6.18 -4.77
N THR A 210 -18.51 -6.35 -5.87
CA THR A 210 -19.71 -5.56 -6.14
C THR A 210 -20.89 -6.04 -5.30
N LEU A 211 -21.08 -7.35 -5.18
CA LEU A 211 -22.14 -7.96 -4.40
C LEU A 211 -21.99 -7.68 -2.89
N LEU A 212 -20.77 -7.65 -2.40
CA LEU A 212 -20.46 -7.44 -0.97
C LEU A 212 -20.47 -5.98 -0.55
N VAL A 213 -20.78 -5.03 -1.39
CA VAL A 213 -20.88 -3.57 -1.15
C VAL A 213 -19.78 -2.99 -0.24
N PHE A 214 -19.58 -3.55 0.96
CA PHE A 214 -18.61 -3.06 1.96
C PHE A 214 -17.14 -3.05 1.46
N PRO A 215 -16.57 -4.10 0.84
CA PRO A 215 -15.23 -4.02 0.27
C PRO A 215 -15.10 -2.91 -0.77
N ARG A 216 -16.15 -2.73 -1.58
CA ARG A 216 -16.19 -1.69 -2.61
C ARG A 216 -16.20 -0.28 -2.02
N LEU A 217 -16.96 -0.06 -0.93
CA LEU A 217 -16.96 1.21 -0.19
C LEU A 217 -15.61 1.49 0.47
N SER A 218 -14.90 0.44 0.89
CA SER A 218 -13.54 0.53 1.46
C SER A 218 -12.44 0.67 0.42
N GLY A 219 -12.77 0.82 -0.89
CA GLY A 219 -11.81 1.01 -1.96
C GLY A 219 -11.28 -0.30 -2.57
N VAL A 220 -11.68 -1.47 -2.07
CA VAL A 220 -11.29 -2.77 -2.62
C VAL A 220 -12.18 -3.11 -3.83
N ARG A 221 -11.71 -2.77 -5.02
CA ARG A 221 -12.47 -3.00 -6.27
C ARG A 221 -12.47 -4.45 -6.76
N ARG A 222 -11.58 -5.28 -6.23
CA ARG A 222 -11.44 -6.70 -6.57
C ARG A 222 -11.31 -7.49 -5.28
N PHE A 223 -12.36 -8.20 -4.91
CA PHE A 223 -12.34 -9.02 -3.70
C PHE A 223 -11.39 -10.21 -3.88
N PRO A 224 -10.38 -10.38 -3.03
CA PRO A 224 -9.48 -11.52 -3.09
C PRO A 224 -10.11 -12.75 -2.44
N VAL A 225 -9.95 -13.89 -3.07
CA VAL A 225 -10.29 -15.18 -2.49
C VAL A 225 -8.99 -15.88 -2.12
N THR A 226 -8.80 -16.04 -0.81
CA THR A 226 -7.58 -16.62 -0.24
C THR A 226 -7.65 -18.14 -0.17
N LEU A 227 -6.50 -18.78 -0.02
CA LEU A 227 -6.42 -20.21 0.26
C LEU A 227 -7.19 -20.57 1.54
N LEU A 228 -7.05 -19.78 2.61
CA LEU A 228 -7.77 -19.99 3.85
C LEU A 228 -9.29 -19.87 3.66
N GLY A 229 -9.71 -18.89 2.84
CA GLY A 229 -11.12 -18.72 2.48
C GLY A 229 -11.68 -19.96 1.78
N VAL A 230 -10.96 -20.52 0.82
CA VAL A 230 -11.38 -21.72 0.09
C VAL A 230 -11.37 -22.96 1.01
N LEU A 231 -10.31 -23.17 1.78
CA LEU A 231 -10.22 -24.33 2.69
C LEU A 231 -11.35 -24.32 3.72
N GLY A 232 -11.64 -23.19 4.35
CA GLY A 232 -12.73 -23.08 5.31
C GLY A 232 -14.11 -23.27 4.66
N ALA A 233 -14.32 -22.73 3.45
CA ALA A 233 -15.57 -22.94 2.71
C ALA A 233 -15.77 -24.43 2.36
N VAL A 234 -14.74 -25.12 1.91
CA VAL A 234 -14.76 -26.57 1.68
C VAL A 234 -15.07 -27.32 2.97
N GLY A 235 -14.46 -26.90 4.10
CA GLY A 235 -14.75 -27.48 5.41
C GLY A 235 -16.22 -27.34 5.80
N PHE A 236 -16.84 -26.16 5.63
CA PHE A 236 -18.27 -25.98 5.90
C PHE A 236 -19.14 -26.80 4.98
N ILE A 237 -18.82 -26.90 3.69
CA ILE A 237 -19.57 -27.74 2.74
C ILE A 237 -19.46 -29.23 3.14
N ALA A 238 -18.29 -29.70 3.59
CA ALA A 238 -18.11 -31.07 4.07
C ALA A 238 -18.98 -31.43 5.30
N LEU A 239 -19.43 -30.42 6.06
CA LEU A 239 -20.38 -30.60 7.17
C LEU A 239 -21.85 -30.68 6.69
N GLY A 240 -22.13 -30.50 5.41
CA GLY A 240 -23.48 -30.53 4.84
C GLY A 240 -24.34 -31.72 5.24
N PRO A 241 -23.82 -32.96 5.27
CA PRO A 241 -24.58 -34.12 5.73
C PRO A 241 -25.04 -34.04 7.21
N SER A 242 -24.25 -33.34 8.04
CA SER A 242 -24.53 -33.23 9.49
C SER A 242 -25.41 -32.03 9.87
N ILE A 243 -25.26 -30.89 9.17
CA ILE A 243 -25.94 -29.64 9.53
C ILE A 243 -26.98 -29.18 8.49
N GLY A 244 -27.11 -29.91 7.39
CA GLY A 244 -27.97 -29.55 6.24
C GLY A 244 -27.25 -28.68 5.21
N TRP A 245 -27.44 -29.01 3.94
CA TRP A 245 -26.79 -28.33 2.82
C TRP A 245 -27.05 -26.81 2.72
N PRO A 246 -28.29 -26.32 2.99
CA PRO A 246 -28.53 -24.87 2.97
C PRO A 246 -27.68 -24.13 4.01
N LEU A 247 -27.62 -24.61 5.24
CA LEU A 247 -26.82 -23.97 6.30
C LEU A 247 -25.31 -24.06 5.99
N ALA A 248 -24.83 -25.22 5.55
CA ALA A 248 -23.44 -25.40 5.15
C ALA A 248 -23.02 -24.40 4.05
N SER A 249 -23.88 -24.20 3.06
CA SER A 249 -23.63 -23.26 1.94
C SER A 249 -23.59 -21.80 2.41
N ILE A 250 -24.50 -21.43 3.32
CA ILE A 250 -24.52 -20.09 3.92
C ILE A 250 -23.24 -19.84 4.72
N LEU A 251 -22.84 -20.79 5.57
CA LEU A 251 -21.62 -20.67 6.37
C LEU A 251 -20.36 -20.61 5.52
N ALA A 252 -20.27 -21.40 4.44
CA ALA A 252 -19.18 -21.36 3.48
C ALA A 252 -19.07 -19.98 2.80
N MET A 253 -20.21 -19.42 2.37
CA MET A 253 -20.25 -18.12 1.74
C MET A 253 -19.87 -17.00 2.74
N LEU A 254 -20.41 -17.04 3.95
CA LEU A 254 -20.06 -16.10 5.01
C LEU A 254 -18.58 -16.17 5.36
N TRP A 255 -18.00 -17.38 5.45
CA TRP A 255 -16.59 -17.56 5.73
C TRP A 255 -15.67 -16.87 4.70
N ILE A 256 -15.92 -17.07 3.41
CA ILE A 256 -15.11 -16.46 2.35
C ILE A 256 -15.05 -14.94 2.50
N VAL A 257 -16.14 -14.31 2.95
CA VAL A 257 -16.23 -12.85 3.03
C VAL A 257 -15.78 -12.29 4.38
N LEU A 258 -15.61 -13.13 5.40
CA LEU A 258 -15.14 -12.69 6.70
C LEU A 258 -13.69 -12.20 6.65
N PRO A 259 -13.35 -11.15 7.39
CA PRO A 259 -11.95 -10.70 7.53
C PRO A 259 -11.02 -11.80 8.04
N LEU A 260 -11.51 -12.75 8.82
CA LEU A 260 -10.74 -13.90 9.32
C LEU A 260 -10.16 -14.77 8.20
N ALA A 261 -10.89 -14.95 7.11
CA ALA A 261 -10.41 -15.68 5.93
C ALA A 261 -9.27 -14.95 5.18
N GLN A 262 -9.02 -13.69 5.51
CA GLN A 262 -8.00 -12.85 4.88
C GLN A 262 -6.75 -12.70 5.76
N ILE A 263 -6.75 -13.23 6.97
CA ILE A 263 -5.62 -13.11 7.91
C ILE A 263 -4.41 -13.89 7.35
N PRO A 264 -3.19 -13.33 7.45
CA PRO A 264 -1.97 -14.08 7.15
C PRO A 264 -1.78 -15.17 8.22
N TRP A 265 -1.82 -16.42 7.80
CA TRP A 265 -1.81 -17.59 8.69
C TRP A 265 -0.61 -18.51 8.47
N ILE A 266 0.07 -18.34 7.34
CA ILE A 266 1.28 -19.12 7.03
C ILE A 266 2.50 -18.32 7.51
N PRO A 267 3.28 -18.82 8.48
CA PRO A 267 4.53 -18.19 8.85
C PRO A 267 5.48 -18.16 7.67
N TRP A 268 5.93 -16.94 7.30
CA TRP A 268 6.81 -16.76 6.14
C TRP A 268 7.76 -15.59 6.35
N THR A 269 8.99 -15.71 5.89
CA THR A 269 9.94 -14.59 5.97
C THR A 269 9.57 -13.48 5.00
N VAL A 270 9.36 -12.27 5.52
CA VAL A 270 9.12 -11.06 4.73
C VAL A 270 10.41 -10.25 4.65
N ARG A 271 10.93 -10.10 3.44
CA ARG A 271 12.14 -9.33 3.15
C ARG A 271 11.78 -8.03 2.47
N MET A 272 12.35 -6.95 2.97
CA MET A 272 12.23 -5.61 2.42
C MET A 272 13.62 -5.13 2.04
N ARG A 273 13.85 -4.87 0.76
CA ARG A 273 15.13 -4.42 0.23
C ARG A 273 15.02 -3.01 -0.28
N LEU A 274 15.86 -2.12 0.24
CA LEU A 274 15.97 -0.77 -0.31
C LEU A 274 16.96 -0.77 -1.46
N GLY A 275 16.57 -0.16 -2.59
CA GLY A 275 17.47 0.13 -3.68
C GLY A 275 18.17 1.47 -3.49
N GLU A 276 19.14 1.75 -4.33
CA GLU A 276 19.82 3.05 -4.34
C GLU A 276 18.82 4.18 -4.65
N PRO A 277 18.98 5.34 -4.01
CA PRO A 277 18.16 6.51 -4.31
C PRO A 277 18.31 6.94 -5.76
N ILE A 278 17.20 7.01 -6.48
CA ILE A 278 17.17 7.57 -7.83
C ILE A 278 17.01 9.08 -7.68
N ARG A 279 18.00 9.84 -8.13
CA ARG A 279 18.02 11.30 -7.98
C ARG A 279 16.90 11.95 -8.75
N TYR A 280 16.47 13.11 -8.29
CA TYR A 280 15.44 13.90 -8.96
C TYR A 280 15.82 14.25 -10.42
N GLU A 281 17.06 14.69 -10.64
CA GLU A 281 17.59 15.09 -11.94
C GLU A 281 17.61 13.92 -12.94
N ASP A 282 17.86 12.70 -12.43
CA ASP A 282 17.88 11.47 -13.25
C ASP A 282 16.48 11.01 -13.68
N LEU A 283 15.46 11.37 -12.89
CA LEU A 283 14.06 11.03 -13.18
C LEU A 283 13.39 12.07 -14.07
N PHE A 284 13.73 13.34 -13.87
CA PHE A 284 13.05 14.48 -14.50
C PHE A 284 14.03 15.43 -15.17
N PRO A 285 14.78 14.99 -16.22
CA PRO A 285 15.70 15.84 -16.96
C PRO A 285 14.97 16.93 -17.76
N ASP A 286 13.68 16.72 -18.04
CA ASP A 286 12.80 17.65 -18.74
C ASP A 286 11.34 17.55 -18.19
N GLU A 287 10.47 18.48 -18.57
CA GLU A 287 9.07 18.51 -18.13
C GLU A 287 8.11 17.72 -19.05
N GLY A 288 8.62 17.03 -20.05
CA GLY A 288 7.83 16.33 -21.05
C GLY A 288 7.04 15.13 -20.49
N GLU A 289 5.93 14.81 -21.15
CA GLU A 289 5.08 13.66 -20.79
C GLU A 289 5.84 12.31 -20.95
N LYS A 290 6.70 12.22 -21.95
CA LYS A 290 7.58 11.05 -22.18
C LYS A 290 8.54 10.81 -21.01
N THR A 291 8.94 11.88 -20.31
CA THR A 291 9.80 11.80 -19.13
C THR A 291 9.09 11.15 -17.96
N LEU A 292 7.80 11.45 -17.74
CA LEU A 292 7.02 10.74 -16.72
C LEU A 292 6.88 9.25 -16.99
N GLN A 293 6.72 8.85 -18.26
CA GLN A 293 6.63 7.42 -18.59
C GLN A 293 7.99 6.73 -18.40
N ARG A 294 9.10 7.34 -18.83
CA ARG A 294 10.45 6.80 -18.59
C ARG A 294 10.76 6.66 -17.10
N ALA A 295 10.40 7.68 -16.31
CA ALA A 295 10.54 7.64 -14.86
C ALA A 295 9.69 6.53 -14.23
N TYR A 296 8.46 6.31 -14.71
CA TYR A 296 7.59 5.24 -14.27
C TYR A 296 8.22 3.87 -14.54
N ASP A 297 8.69 3.64 -15.77
CA ASP A 297 9.28 2.37 -16.17
C ASP A 297 10.58 2.09 -15.39
N ARG A 298 11.39 3.12 -15.14
CA ARG A 298 12.62 3.03 -14.35
C ARG A 298 12.33 2.64 -12.89
N VAL A 299 11.36 3.29 -12.24
CA VAL A 299 11.04 3.02 -10.83
C VAL A 299 10.39 1.65 -10.65
N ILE A 300 9.43 1.28 -11.52
CA ILE A 300 8.78 -0.04 -11.42
C ILE A 300 9.79 -1.17 -11.69
N GLY A 301 10.68 -1.00 -12.67
CA GLY A 301 11.76 -1.94 -12.95
C GLY A 301 12.70 -2.11 -11.74
N ALA A 302 13.11 -1.01 -11.12
CA ALA A 302 13.95 -1.06 -9.92
C ALA A 302 13.28 -1.79 -8.76
N VAL A 303 11.98 -1.58 -8.53
CA VAL A 303 11.23 -2.31 -7.49
C VAL A 303 11.10 -3.79 -7.85
N GLU A 304 10.82 -4.13 -9.12
CA GLU A 304 10.70 -5.52 -9.58
C GLU A 304 12.02 -6.28 -9.47
N ASP A 305 13.14 -5.65 -9.79
CA ASP A 305 14.48 -6.22 -9.61
C ASP A 305 14.74 -6.56 -8.14
N LEU A 306 14.43 -5.64 -7.21
CA LEU A 306 14.59 -5.86 -5.76
C LEU A 306 13.70 -7.00 -5.23
N VAL A 307 12.50 -7.18 -5.77
CA VAL A 307 11.61 -8.30 -5.45
C VAL A 307 12.21 -9.62 -5.95
N ASN A 308 12.92 -9.61 -7.09
CA ASN A 308 13.40 -10.79 -7.79
C ASN A 308 14.87 -11.15 -7.53
N VAL A 309 15.59 -10.36 -6.72
CA VAL A 309 16.95 -10.72 -6.32
C VAL A 309 16.99 -12.17 -5.84
N ARG A 310 17.77 -13.02 -6.52
CA ARG A 310 18.04 -14.39 -6.06
C ARG A 310 18.84 -14.30 -4.77
N GLU A 311 18.41 -15.05 -3.76
CA GLU A 311 19.28 -15.31 -2.61
C GLU A 311 20.52 -15.99 -3.17
N ARG A 312 21.69 -15.36 -3.02
CA ARG A 312 22.93 -16.11 -3.18
C ARG A 312 22.86 -17.16 -2.07
N SER A 313 22.62 -18.40 -2.44
CA SER A 313 22.77 -19.54 -1.55
C SER A 313 24.15 -19.42 -0.90
N ASN A 314 24.22 -19.62 0.41
CA ASN A 314 25.47 -19.75 1.18
C ASN A 314 26.23 -21.03 0.72
N GLU A 315 26.58 -21.11 -0.55
CA GLU A 315 27.39 -22.19 -1.13
C GLU A 315 28.87 -21.84 -1.21
N SER A 316 29.32 -20.80 -0.50
CA SER A 316 30.76 -20.47 -0.41
C SER A 316 31.30 -20.47 1.03
N ALA A 317 30.71 -21.27 1.93
CA ALA A 317 31.25 -21.51 3.26
C ALA A 317 31.11 -23.01 3.61
N ALA A 318 31.81 -23.87 2.87
CA ALA A 318 32.16 -25.23 3.23
C ALA A 318 33.61 -25.50 2.83
#